data_b0d26c6b123b5230111a0eaecb6d31d0
#
_entry.id   b0d26c6b123b5230111a0eaecb6d31d0
#
_cell.length_a   1.000
_cell.length_b   1.000
_cell.length_c   1.000
_cell.angle_alpha   90.00
_cell.angle_beta   90.00
_cell.angle_gamma   90.00
#
_symmetry.space_group_name_H-M   'P 1'
#
loop_
_entity.id
_entity.type
_entity.pdbx_description
1 polymer ?
#
loop_
_entity_poly.entity_id
_entity_poly.type
_entity_poly.pdbx_seq_one_letter_code
_entity_poly.pdbx_strand_id
1 'polypeptide(L)'
;MDDGIPSLNTAHIKGSMNEELESTLKDYSAIQAAIEQLHWDQETMMPKNGLPMRKAQLSYLTEEAQDILTSERLEKALSSYEDSDDETHHAVVRELRRIQERAKQVPSALTKKVSDAETETVEVWRRAREGDDFSVFKDRLEEMVSLKQDVAEAIDDTREPYEVLFEAYEPHIEMETVERIFDHLTKELPRRLERVKQSDVSTPSPFTGSFDAETQE
;
A
#
# COMPACT_ATOMS: atom_id res chain seq x y z
N MET A 1 0.43 -2.49 6.80
CA MET A 1 0.89 -2.78 5.42
C MET A 1 0.03 -1.95 4.51
N ASP A 2 0.65 -1.06 3.80
CA ASP A 2 -0.04 -0.06 2.99
C ASP A 2 -0.63 -0.73 1.75
N ASP A 3 -1.96 -0.71 1.62
CA ASP A 3 -2.66 -1.41 0.54
C ASP A 3 -2.63 -0.66 -0.78
N GLY A 4 -1.44 -0.24 -1.19
CA GLY A 4 -1.16 0.00 -2.61
C GLY A 4 -1.93 1.10 -3.31
N ILE A 5 -2.65 1.97 -2.60
CA ILE A 5 -3.09 3.23 -3.18
C ILE A 5 -1.97 4.24 -2.89
N PRO A 6 -1.16 4.61 -3.90
CA PRO A 6 -0.06 5.52 -3.68
C PRO A 6 -0.57 6.81 -3.05
N SER A 7 0.06 7.24 -1.96
CA SER A 7 -0.16 8.58 -1.41
C SER A 7 0.22 9.58 -2.50
N LEU A 8 -0.78 10.15 -3.15
CA LEU A 8 -0.57 11.19 -4.16
C LEU A 8 0.01 12.42 -3.46
N ASN A 9 1.32 12.59 -3.57
CA ASN A 9 1.99 13.80 -3.07
C ASN A 9 1.61 15.00 -3.96
N THR A 10 0.46 15.59 -3.66
CA THR A 10 -0.11 16.73 -4.39
C THR A 10 0.70 18.01 -4.24
N ALA A 11 1.73 18.05 -3.38
CA ALA A 11 2.52 19.26 -3.13
C ALA A 11 3.30 19.76 -4.35
N HIS A 12 3.60 18.91 -5.33
CA HIS A 12 4.35 19.27 -6.55
C HIS A 12 3.49 19.61 -7.77
N ILE A 13 2.15 19.44 -7.68
CA ILE A 13 1.24 19.63 -8.83
C ILE A 13 0.60 21.04 -8.82
N LYS A 14 1.13 21.97 -8.02
CA LYS A 14 0.59 23.33 -7.95
C LYS A 14 0.87 24.12 -9.21
N GLY A 15 -0.20 24.48 -9.92
CA GLY A 15 -0.19 25.58 -10.89
C GLY A 15 -0.85 25.34 -12.24
N SER A 16 -1.24 24.11 -12.58
CA SER A 16 -1.81 23.81 -13.90
C SER A 16 -3.14 23.05 -13.88
N MET A 17 -3.59 22.58 -12.73
CA MET A 17 -4.86 21.83 -12.63
C MET A 17 -6.04 22.77 -12.35
N ASN A 18 -7.24 22.38 -12.83
CA ASN A 18 -8.46 23.12 -12.51
C ASN A 18 -8.82 22.96 -11.03
N GLU A 19 -9.56 23.93 -10.48
CA GLU A 19 -9.95 23.96 -9.07
C GLU A 19 -10.72 22.72 -8.63
N GLU A 20 -11.48 22.09 -9.54
CA GLU A 20 -12.28 20.91 -9.23
C GLU A 20 -11.42 19.66 -9.01
N LEU A 21 -10.42 19.42 -9.87
CA LEU A 21 -9.48 18.31 -9.70
C LEU A 21 -8.61 18.54 -8.46
N GLU A 22 -8.06 19.73 -8.27
CA GLU A 22 -7.25 20.08 -7.10
C GLU A 22 -8.04 19.89 -5.80
N SER A 23 -9.29 20.35 -5.75
CA SER A 23 -10.16 20.18 -4.58
C SER A 23 -10.48 18.71 -4.32
N THR A 24 -10.76 17.91 -5.36
CA THR A 24 -11.06 16.47 -5.22
C THR A 24 -9.85 15.70 -4.70
N LEU A 25 -8.66 15.98 -5.23
CA LEU A 25 -7.41 15.36 -4.77
C LEU A 25 -7.04 15.78 -3.36
N LYS A 26 -7.34 17.02 -2.97
CA LYS A 26 -7.15 17.50 -1.61
C LYS A 26 -8.04 16.78 -0.60
N ASP A 27 -9.33 16.59 -0.94
CA ASP A 27 -10.28 15.85 -0.12
C ASP A 27 -9.80 14.39 0.05
N TYR A 28 -9.41 13.73 -1.04
CA TYR A 28 -8.85 12.38 -1.02
C TYR A 28 -7.59 12.28 -0.16
N SER A 29 -6.62 13.19 -0.39
CA SER A 29 -5.36 13.20 0.37
C SER A 29 -5.56 13.45 1.86
N ALA A 30 -6.56 14.25 2.24
CA ALA A 30 -6.89 14.48 3.64
C ALA A 30 -7.43 13.23 4.33
N ILE A 31 -8.25 12.44 3.61
CA ILE A 31 -8.76 11.16 4.11
C ILE A 31 -7.61 10.15 4.24
N GLN A 32 -6.75 10.03 3.23
CA GLN A 32 -5.60 9.14 3.28
C GLN A 32 -4.66 9.49 4.45
N ALA A 33 -4.34 10.76 4.64
CA ALA A 33 -3.52 11.20 5.77
C ALA A 33 -4.16 10.87 7.13
N ALA A 34 -5.50 10.94 7.23
CA ALA A 34 -6.20 10.53 8.43
C ALA A 34 -6.11 9.01 8.66
N ILE A 35 -6.24 8.20 7.60
CA ILE A 35 -6.06 6.74 7.65
C ILE A 35 -4.64 6.40 8.12
N GLU A 36 -3.62 6.98 7.53
CA GLU A 36 -2.21 6.77 7.91
C GLU A 36 -1.95 7.14 9.37
N GLN A 37 -2.50 8.27 9.82
CA GLN A 37 -2.40 8.69 11.23
C GLN A 37 -3.09 7.70 12.18
N LEU A 38 -4.22 7.14 11.80
CA LEU A 38 -4.93 6.13 12.57
C LEU A 38 -4.17 4.80 12.61
N HIS A 39 -3.53 4.39 11.52
CA HIS A 39 -2.65 3.22 11.50
C HIS A 39 -1.44 3.42 12.41
N TRP A 40 -0.77 4.57 12.32
CA TRP A 40 0.33 4.92 13.22
C TRP A 40 -0.09 4.86 14.69
N ASP A 41 -1.20 5.47 15.05
CA ASP A 41 -1.72 5.45 16.42
C ASP A 41 -2.09 4.02 16.88
N GLN A 42 -2.63 3.19 15.99
CA GLN A 42 -2.92 1.78 16.28
C GLN A 42 -1.66 0.99 16.64
N GLU A 43 -0.55 1.27 15.95
CA GLU A 43 0.73 0.59 16.20
C GLU A 43 1.45 1.09 17.45
N THR A 44 1.22 2.33 17.88
CA THR A 44 2.05 2.99 18.88
C THR A 44 1.31 3.34 20.17
N MET A 45 0.14 3.96 20.10
CA MET A 45 -0.49 4.64 21.23
C MET A 45 -1.89 4.10 21.57
N MET A 46 -2.55 3.38 20.68
CA MET A 46 -3.94 2.95 20.86
C MET A 46 -4.11 2.07 22.11
N PRO A 47 -5.07 2.37 23.00
CA PRO A 47 -5.40 1.51 24.13
C PRO A 47 -5.91 0.13 23.64
N LYS A 48 -5.61 -0.95 24.37
CA LYS A 48 -6.02 -2.34 24.03
C LYS A 48 -7.52 -2.49 23.73
N ASN A 49 -8.38 -1.70 24.37
CA ASN A 49 -9.83 -1.72 24.17
C ASN A 49 -10.30 -0.79 23.02
N GLY A 50 -9.40 -0.10 22.33
CA GLY A 50 -9.72 0.85 21.26
C GLY A 50 -10.07 0.19 19.91
N LEU A 51 -9.75 -1.09 19.73
CA LEU A 51 -9.87 -1.79 18.45
C LEU A 51 -11.26 -1.69 17.79
N PRO A 52 -12.40 -1.87 18.48
CA PRO A 52 -13.70 -1.77 17.83
C PRO A 52 -13.97 -0.39 17.22
N MET A 53 -13.55 0.69 17.90
CA MET A 53 -13.71 2.03 17.39
C MET A 53 -12.74 2.30 16.24
N ARG A 54 -11.49 1.84 16.34
CA ARG A 54 -10.49 1.98 15.27
C ARG A 54 -10.96 1.29 14.00
N LYS A 55 -11.46 0.06 14.10
CA LYS A 55 -12.05 -0.66 12.98
C LYS A 55 -13.17 0.17 12.31
N ALA A 56 -14.09 0.71 13.09
CA ALA A 56 -15.17 1.55 12.55
C ALA A 56 -14.65 2.82 11.86
N GLN A 57 -13.63 3.49 12.43
CA GLN A 57 -13.02 4.68 11.85
C GLN A 57 -12.32 4.37 10.52
N LEU A 58 -11.48 3.36 10.49
CA LEU A 58 -10.74 2.97 9.28
C LEU A 58 -11.70 2.51 8.18
N SER A 59 -12.66 1.64 8.52
CA SER A 59 -13.67 1.18 7.55
C SER A 59 -14.46 2.35 6.92
N TYR A 60 -14.90 3.31 7.73
CA TYR A 60 -15.61 4.49 7.23
C TYR A 60 -14.74 5.36 6.31
N LEU A 61 -13.52 5.66 6.73
CA LEU A 61 -12.62 6.48 5.92
C LEU A 61 -12.19 5.79 4.62
N THR A 62 -12.03 4.48 4.63
CA THR A 62 -11.74 3.70 3.42
C THR A 62 -12.90 3.73 2.44
N GLU A 63 -14.16 3.62 2.92
CA GLU A 63 -15.35 3.77 2.07
C GLU A 63 -15.41 5.19 1.47
N GLU A 64 -15.20 6.24 2.25
CA GLU A 64 -15.17 7.63 1.77
C GLU A 64 -14.07 7.86 0.73
N ALA A 65 -12.88 7.30 0.93
CA ALA A 65 -11.79 7.38 -0.05
C ALA A 65 -12.17 6.70 -1.37
N GLN A 66 -12.80 5.52 -1.32
CA GLN A 66 -13.28 4.83 -2.50
C GLN A 66 -14.39 5.61 -3.21
N ASP A 67 -15.31 6.20 -2.46
CA ASP A 67 -16.40 7.01 -3.03
C ASP A 67 -15.86 8.23 -3.79
N ILE A 68 -14.80 8.88 -3.29
CA ILE A 68 -14.13 9.95 -4.02
C ILE A 68 -13.51 9.44 -5.32
N LEU A 69 -12.78 8.32 -5.27
CA LEU A 69 -12.13 7.75 -6.46
C LEU A 69 -13.13 7.29 -7.53
N THR A 70 -14.29 6.79 -7.13
CA THR A 70 -15.34 6.31 -8.05
C THR A 70 -16.36 7.37 -8.42
N SER A 71 -16.22 8.61 -7.92
CA SER A 71 -17.18 9.69 -8.12
C SER A 71 -17.23 10.19 -9.56
N GLU A 72 -18.44 10.63 -9.98
CA GLU A 72 -18.60 11.39 -11.22
C GLU A 72 -17.81 12.71 -11.23
N ARG A 73 -17.57 13.28 -10.06
CA ARG A 73 -16.79 14.51 -9.91
C ARG A 73 -15.36 14.30 -10.39
N LEU A 74 -14.70 13.24 -9.93
CA LEU A 74 -13.36 12.89 -10.39
C LEU A 74 -13.35 12.54 -11.88
N GLU A 75 -14.33 11.77 -12.35
CA GLU A 75 -14.47 11.41 -13.76
C GLU A 75 -14.53 12.64 -14.68
N LYS A 76 -15.40 13.61 -14.36
CA LYS A 76 -15.53 14.85 -15.11
C LYS A 76 -14.27 15.70 -15.05
N ALA A 77 -13.64 15.78 -13.88
CA ALA A 77 -12.39 16.51 -13.69
C ALA A 77 -11.26 15.92 -14.55
N LEU A 78 -11.10 14.60 -14.60
CA LEU A 78 -10.11 13.93 -15.44
C LEU A 78 -10.38 14.11 -16.94
N SER A 79 -11.64 13.97 -17.36
CA SER A 79 -12.03 14.15 -18.77
C SER A 79 -11.74 15.56 -19.31
N SER A 80 -11.69 16.56 -18.45
CA SER A 80 -11.34 17.94 -18.88
C SER A 80 -9.88 18.11 -19.33
N TYR A 81 -9.01 17.10 -19.11
CA TYR A 81 -7.60 17.13 -19.48
C TYR A 81 -7.23 16.19 -20.65
N GLU A 82 -8.19 15.46 -21.22
CA GLU A 82 -7.93 14.51 -22.31
C GLU A 82 -7.32 15.16 -23.54
N ASP A 83 -7.69 16.41 -23.82
CA ASP A 83 -7.19 17.22 -24.94
C ASP A 83 -6.05 18.19 -24.55
N SER A 84 -5.42 18.01 -23.39
CA SER A 84 -4.32 18.88 -22.95
C SER A 84 -3.04 18.59 -23.72
N ASP A 85 -2.30 19.63 -24.11
CA ASP A 85 -0.97 19.49 -24.73
C ASP A 85 0.18 19.40 -23.69
N ASP A 86 -0.13 19.46 -22.38
CA ASP A 86 0.87 19.43 -21.30
C ASP A 86 1.19 17.97 -20.89
N GLU A 87 2.45 17.58 -21.05
CA GLU A 87 2.93 16.23 -20.70
C GLU A 87 2.71 15.90 -19.21
N THR A 88 2.76 16.91 -18.33
CA THR A 88 2.50 16.71 -16.88
C THR A 88 1.04 16.35 -16.65
N HIS A 89 0.12 17.02 -17.35
CA HIS A 89 -1.31 16.67 -17.28
C HIS A 89 -1.55 15.23 -17.74
N HIS A 90 -0.95 14.82 -18.86
CA HIS A 90 -1.07 13.45 -19.36
C HIS A 90 -0.57 12.42 -18.35
N ALA A 91 0.58 12.68 -17.71
CA ALA A 91 1.12 11.77 -16.70
C ALA A 91 0.20 11.65 -15.47
N VAL A 92 -0.29 12.78 -14.96
CA VAL A 92 -1.20 12.83 -13.81
C VAL A 92 -2.53 12.12 -14.12
N VAL A 93 -3.14 12.46 -15.27
CA VAL A 93 -4.41 11.85 -15.69
C VAL A 93 -4.27 10.35 -15.88
N ARG A 94 -3.19 9.89 -16.50
CA ARG A 94 -2.92 8.45 -16.68
C ARG A 94 -2.89 7.71 -15.34
N GLU A 95 -2.16 8.24 -14.35
CA GLU A 95 -2.06 7.59 -13.04
C GLU A 95 -3.39 7.64 -12.28
N LEU A 96 -4.08 8.76 -12.31
CA LEU A 96 -5.38 8.89 -11.66
C LEU A 96 -6.44 7.98 -12.30
N ARG A 97 -6.44 7.86 -13.63
CA ARG A 97 -7.31 6.91 -14.35
C ARG A 97 -7.03 5.48 -13.92
N ARG A 98 -5.77 5.07 -13.88
CA ARG A 98 -5.38 3.73 -13.42
C ARG A 98 -5.91 3.44 -12.02
N ILE A 99 -5.70 4.37 -11.07
CA ILE A 99 -6.18 4.23 -9.69
C ILE A 99 -7.72 4.18 -9.66
N GLN A 100 -8.39 5.07 -10.38
CA GLN A 100 -9.84 5.13 -10.45
C GLN A 100 -10.45 3.86 -11.04
N GLU A 101 -9.89 3.33 -12.13
CA GLU A 101 -10.35 2.10 -12.78
C GLU A 101 -10.25 0.91 -11.83
N ARG A 102 -9.14 0.77 -11.12
CA ARG A 102 -8.99 -0.28 -10.10
C ARG A 102 -10.03 -0.11 -8.98
N ALA A 103 -10.23 1.11 -8.48
CA ALA A 103 -11.21 1.36 -7.43
C ALA A 103 -12.65 1.06 -7.88
N LYS A 104 -13.00 1.30 -9.15
CA LYS A 104 -14.32 0.98 -9.72
C LYS A 104 -14.56 -0.52 -9.86
N GLN A 105 -13.53 -1.33 -10.04
CA GLN A 105 -13.65 -2.78 -10.20
C GLN A 105 -13.90 -3.49 -8.86
N VAL A 106 -13.38 -2.94 -7.74
CA VAL A 106 -13.54 -3.55 -6.42
C VAL A 106 -14.84 -3.06 -5.76
N PRO A 107 -15.80 -3.96 -5.45
CA PRO A 107 -17.03 -3.57 -4.76
C PRO A 107 -16.75 -2.97 -3.38
N SER A 108 -17.42 -1.89 -2.99
CA SER A 108 -17.27 -1.24 -1.67
C SER A 108 -17.45 -2.20 -0.50
N ALA A 109 -18.36 -3.18 -0.63
CA ALA A 109 -18.54 -4.22 0.38
C ALA A 109 -17.28 -5.10 0.57
N LEU A 110 -16.50 -5.34 -0.50
CA LEU A 110 -15.25 -6.07 -0.42
C LEU A 110 -14.14 -5.19 0.17
N THR A 111 -14.02 -3.95 -0.27
CA THR A 111 -13.10 -2.95 0.30
C THR A 111 -13.27 -2.85 1.82
N LYS A 112 -14.53 -2.76 2.27
CA LYS A 112 -14.85 -2.73 3.69
C LYS A 112 -14.42 -4.01 4.43
N LYS A 113 -14.70 -5.19 3.87
CA LYS A 113 -14.28 -6.47 4.47
C LYS A 113 -12.77 -6.57 4.61
N VAL A 114 -12.03 -6.13 3.61
CA VAL A 114 -10.57 -6.09 3.63
C VAL A 114 -10.09 -5.17 4.76
N SER A 115 -10.54 -3.93 4.82
CA SER A 115 -10.17 -2.97 5.87
C SER A 115 -10.49 -3.48 7.29
N ASP A 116 -11.66 -4.09 7.46
CA ASP A 116 -12.07 -4.71 8.72
C ASP A 116 -11.12 -5.86 9.12
N ALA A 117 -10.82 -6.74 8.17
CA ALA A 117 -9.95 -7.89 8.40
C ALA A 117 -8.50 -7.46 8.70
N GLU A 118 -7.98 -6.47 8.00
CA GLU A 118 -6.64 -5.93 8.23
C GLU A 118 -6.47 -5.38 9.63
N THR A 119 -7.43 -4.56 10.08
CA THR A 119 -7.43 -3.98 11.42
C THR A 119 -7.43 -5.07 12.51
N GLU A 120 -8.21 -6.13 12.34
CA GLU A 120 -8.26 -7.25 13.29
C GLU A 120 -7.02 -8.14 13.23
N THR A 121 -6.49 -8.36 12.04
CA THR A 121 -5.37 -9.27 11.79
C THR A 121 -4.10 -8.83 12.50
N VAL A 122 -3.82 -7.53 12.59
CA VAL A 122 -2.66 -6.98 13.30
C VAL A 122 -2.67 -7.37 14.78
N GLU A 123 -3.81 -7.26 15.46
CA GLU A 123 -3.93 -7.64 16.88
C GLU A 123 -3.79 -9.15 17.11
N VAL A 124 -4.31 -9.97 16.21
CA VAL A 124 -4.16 -11.43 16.27
C VAL A 124 -2.69 -11.82 16.02
N TRP A 125 -2.04 -11.18 15.06
CA TRP A 125 -0.62 -11.38 14.77
C TRP A 125 0.27 -11.03 15.98
N ARG A 126 0.02 -9.91 16.67
CA ARG A 126 0.76 -9.54 17.89
C ARG A 126 0.67 -10.62 18.96
N ARG A 127 -0.55 -11.12 19.23
CA ARG A 127 -0.76 -12.18 20.22
C ARG A 127 -0.07 -13.47 19.83
N ALA A 128 -0.13 -13.87 18.58
CA ALA A 128 0.54 -15.06 18.06
C ALA A 128 2.06 -14.94 18.23
N ARG A 129 2.61 -13.75 17.93
CA ARG A 129 4.04 -13.48 18.06
C ARG A 129 4.50 -13.41 19.52
N GLU A 130 3.74 -12.78 20.40
CA GLU A 130 4.03 -12.76 21.85
C GLU A 130 4.02 -14.15 22.47
N GLY A 131 3.10 -15.01 22.00
CA GLY A 131 2.97 -16.39 22.45
C GLY A 131 3.85 -17.41 21.74
N ASP A 132 4.60 -17.01 20.69
CA ASP A 132 5.34 -17.89 19.78
C ASP A 132 4.45 -19.04 19.23
N ASP A 133 3.19 -18.73 18.93
CA ASP A 133 2.18 -19.68 18.50
C ASP A 133 1.49 -19.25 17.19
N PHE A 134 1.98 -19.78 16.08
CA PHE A 134 1.42 -19.51 14.75
C PHE A 134 -0.05 -19.97 14.61
N SER A 135 -0.48 -20.98 15.37
CA SER A 135 -1.85 -21.50 15.24
C SER A 135 -2.91 -20.45 15.57
N VAL A 136 -2.59 -19.48 16.44
CA VAL A 136 -3.44 -18.33 16.77
C VAL A 136 -3.68 -17.41 15.57
N PHE A 137 -2.70 -17.32 14.67
CA PHE A 137 -2.74 -16.40 13.50
C PHE A 137 -3.24 -17.07 12.23
N LYS A 138 -3.09 -18.39 12.10
CA LYS A 138 -3.31 -19.16 10.88
C LYS A 138 -4.64 -18.83 10.19
N ASP A 139 -5.74 -18.91 10.90
CA ASP A 139 -7.09 -18.73 10.33
C ASP A 139 -7.29 -17.31 9.80
N ARG A 140 -6.71 -16.31 10.48
CA ARG A 140 -6.74 -14.91 10.02
C ARG A 140 -5.88 -14.68 8.80
N LEU A 141 -4.75 -15.34 8.69
CA LEU A 141 -3.92 -15.29 7.50
C LEU A 141 -4.65 -15.93 6.30
N GLU A 142 -5.30 -17.07 6.48
CA GLU A 142 -6.10 -17.73 5.44
C GLU A 142 -7.26 -16.83 4.97
N GLU A 143 -7.96 -16.19 5.90
CA GLU A 143 -9.01 -15.22 5.57
C GLU A 143 -8.47 -14.04 4.77
N MET A 144 -7.33 -13.46 5.20
CA MET A 144 -6.70 -12.34 4.49
C MET A 144 -6.25 -12.72 3.08
N VAL A 145 -5.64 -13.90 2.91
CA VAL A 145 -5.24 -14.41 1.59
C VAL A 145 -6.46 -14.57 0.69
N SER A 146 -7.56 -15.13 1.21
CA SER A 146 -8.80 -15.28 0.44
C SER A 146 -9.38 -13.92 0.02
N LEU A 147 -9.44 -12.95 0.93
CA LEU A 147 -9.92 -11.60 0.61
C LEU A 147 -9.06 -10.89 -0.44
N LYS A 148 -7.73 -11.06 -0.38
CA LYS A 148 -6.84 -10.50 -1.41
C LYS A 148 -6.99 -11.20 -2.76
N GLN A 149 -7.28 -12.50 -2.77
CA GLN A 149 -7.65 -13.22 -4.01
C GLN A 149 -8.97 -12.71 -4.59
N ASP A 150 -10.00 -12.49 -3.75
CA ASP A 150 -11.27 -11.90 -4.17
C ASP A 150 -11.08 -10.49 -4.78
N VAL A 151 -10.19 -9.67 -4.20
CA VAL A 151 -9.83 -8.36 -4.74
C VAL A 151 -9.15 -8.49 -6.10
N ALA A 152 -8.19 -9.40 -6.23
CA ALA A 152 -7.51 -9.63 -7.50
C ALA A 152 -8.47 -10.09 -8.60
N GLU A 153 -9.37 -11.04 -8.29
CA GLU A 153 -10.40 -11.52 -9.21
C GLU A 153 -11.38 -10.39 -9.62
N ALA A 154 -11.74 -9.52 -8.68
CA ALA A 154 -12.60 -8.37 -8.99
C ALA A 154 -11.94 -7.36 -9.94
N ILE A 155 -10.61 -7.22 -9.88
CA ILE A 155 -9.85 -6.32 -10.76
C ILE A 155 -9.61 -6.96 -12.13
N ASP A 156 -9.15 -8.21 -12.16
CA ASP A 156 -8.88 -8.94 -13.41
C ASP A 156 -8.88 -10.45 -13.15
N ASP A 157 -9.96 -11.12 -13.54
CA ASP A 157 -10.15 -12.57 -13.37
C ASP A 157 -9.39 -13.42 -14.42
N THR A 158 -8.72 -12.77 -15.36
CA THR A 158 -7.98 -13.44 -16.43
C THR A 158 -6.48 -13.63 -16.13
N ARG A 159 -5.98 -12.90 -15.13
CA ARG A 159 -4.56 -12.91 -14.72
C ARG A 159 -4.38 -13.64 -13.38
N GLU A 160 -3.15 -14.08 -13.13
CA GLU A 160 -2.79 -14.64 -11.83
C GLU A 160 -2.97 -13.60 -10.70
N PRO A 161 -3.60 -13.95 -9.57
CA PRO A 161 -3.87 -13.00 -8.49
C PRO A 161 -2.65 -12.24 -8.00
N TYR A 162 -1.48 -12.89 -7.96
CA TYR A 162 -0.23 -12.25 -7.56
C TYR A 162 0.17 -11.11 -8.50
N GLU A 163 0.05 -11.30 -9.80
CA GLU A 163 0.37 -10.27 -10.82
C GLU A 163 -0.55 -9.06 -10.69
N VAL A 164 -1.85 -9.31 -10.48
CA VAL A 164 -2.85 -8.25 -10.31
C VAL A 164 -2.56 -7.41 -9.06
N LEU A 165 -2.19 -8.07 -7.95
CA LEU A 165 -1.86 -7.39 -6.70
C LEU A 165 -0.49 -6.68 -6.77
N PHE A 166 0.48 -7.29 -7.48
CA PHE A 166 1.81 -6.71 -7.66
C PHE A 166 1.78 -5.34 -8.35
N GLU A 167 0.89 -5.15 -9.31
CA GLU A 167 0.70 -3.89 -10.04
C GLU A 167 0.31 -2.71 -9.13
N ALA A 168 -0.23 -2.97 -7.94
CA ALA A 168 -0.52 -1.92 -6.96
C ALA A 168 0.76 -1.32 -6.35
N TYR A 169 1.83 -2.11 -6.25
CA TYR A 169 3.12 -1.71 -5.68
C TYR A 169 4.11 -1.24 -6.75
N GLU A 170 4.13 -1.94 -7.88
CA GLU A 170 5.07 -1.68 -8.99
C GLU A 170 4.27 -1.52 -10.30
N PRO A 171 3.57 -0.40 -10.48
CA PRO A 171 2.81 -0.16 -11.70
C PRO A 171 3.74 -0.05 -12.91
N HIS A 172 3.25 -0.49 -14.07
CA HIS A 172 3.95 -0.41 -15.36
C HIS A 172 5.16 -1.34 -15.52
N ILE A 173 5.37 -2.29 -14.59
CA ILE A 173 6.41 -3.31 -14.72
C ILE A 173 5.77 -4.65 -15.06
N GLU A 174 6.15 -5.22 -16.19
CA GLU A 174 5.73 -6.57 -16.59
C GLU A 174 6.39 -7.63 -15.69
N MET A 175 5.62 -8.62 -15.24
CA MET A 175 6.11 -9.69 -14.36
C MET A 175 7.30 -10.45 -14.98
N GLU A 176 7.31 -10.69 -16.29
CA GLU A 176 8.45 -11.28 -17.00
C GLU A 176 9.77 -10.50 -16.80
N THR A 177 9.68 -9.18 -16.73
CA THR A 177 10.85 -8.33 -16.45
C THR A 177 11.36 -8.53 -15.02
N VAL A 178 10.45 -8.63 -14.05
CA VAL A 178 10.77 -8.91 -12.65
C VAL A 178 11.44 -10.27 -12.51
N GLU A 179 10.85 -11.32 -13.09
CA GLU A 179 11.40 -12.67 -13.08
C GLU A 179 12.80 -12.74 -13.68
N ARG A 180 13.02 -12.09 -14.81
CA ARG A 180 14.34 -12.02 -15.45
C ARG A 180 15.39 -11.34 -14.54
N ILE A 181 15.00 -10.27 -13.84
CA ILE A 181 15.89 -9.58 -12.89
C ILE A 181 16.23 -10.51 -11.72
N PHE A 182 15.22 -11.15 -11.13
CA PHE A 182 15.44 -12.05 -9.99
C PHE A 182 16.22 -13.31 -10.39
N ASP A 183 16.00 -13.85 -11.57
CA ASP A 183 16.80 -14.94 -12.10
C ASP A 183 18.28 -14.59 -12.24
N HIS A 184 18.56 -13.37 -12.69
CA HIS A 184 19.92 -12.87 -12.75
C HIS A 184 20.54 -12.70 -11.33
N LEU A 185 19.81 -12.06 -10.43
CA LEU A 185 20.26 -11.85 -9.05
C LEU A 185 20.48 -13.17 -8.31
N THR A 186 19.61 -14.15 -8.47
CA THR A 186 19.71 -15.46 -7.85
C THR A 186 20.99 -16.22 -8.29
N LYS A 187 21.47 -15.98 -9.50
CA LYS A 187 22.71 -16.57 -10.01
C LYS A 187 23.95 -15.80 -9.53
N GLU A 188 23.88 -14.49 -9.49
CA GLU A 188 25.05 -13.64 -9.21
C GLU A 188 25.30 -13.38 -7.71
N LEU A 189 24.23 -13.19 -6.91
CA LEU A 189 24.37 -12.88 -5.49
C LEU A 189 25.07 -13.97 -4.69
N PRO A 190 24.78 -15.27 -4.85
CA PRO A 190 25.52 -16.32 -4.13
C PRO A 190 27.01 -16.32 -4.44
N ARG A 191 27.41 -16.08 -5.68
CA ARG A 191 28.82 -15.98 -6.08
C ARG A 191 29.52 -14.81 -5.42
N ARG A 192 28.85 -13.66 -5.33
CA ARG A 192 29.38 -12.47 -4.66
C ARG A 192 29.49 -12.69 -3.15
N LEU A 193 28.48 -13.29 -2.55
CA LEU A 193 28.47 -13.63 -1.12
C LEU A 193 29.61 -14.58 -0.78
N GLU A 194 29.86 -15.60 -1.59
CA GLU A 194 30.96 -16.53 -1.37
C GLU A 194 32.32 -15.84 -1.46
N ARG A 195 32.51 -14.93 -2.41
CA ARG A 195 33.71 -14.09 -2.47
C ARG A 195 33.92 -13.23 -1.23
N VAL A 196 32.84 -12.66 -0.68
CA VAL A 196 32.90 -11.88 0.57
C VAL A 196 33.29 -12.78 1.74
N LYS A 197 32.69 -13.98 1.85
CA LYS A 197 33.01 -14.95 2.90
C LYS A 197 34.48 -15.43 2.87
N GLN A 198 35.04 -15.53 1.67
CA GLN A 198 36.43 -15.96 1.43
C GLN A 198 37.43 -14.79 1.52
N SER A 199 36.97 -13.58 1.74
CA SER A 199 37.81 -12.40 1.83
C SER A 199 38.47 -12.33 3.20
N ASP A 200 39.79 -12.07 3.23
CA ASP A 200 40.55 -11.81 4.45
C ASP A 200 40.38 -10.36 4.96
N VAL A 201 39.53 -9.57 4.32
CA VAL A 201 39.28 -8.18 4.73
C VAL A 201 38.42 -8.18 6.01
N SER A 202 39.06 -7.81 7.12
CA SER A 202 38.37 -7.56 8.38
C SER A 202 37.80 -6.13 8.37
N THR A 203 36.48 -6.01 8.38
CA THR A 203 35.83 -4.73 8.65
C THR A 203 35.65 -4.56 10.15
N PRO A 204 36.07 -3.42 10.75
CA PRO A 204 35.77 -3.16 12.15
C PRO A 204 34.22 -3.18 12.32
N SER A 205 33.76 -3.87 13.36
CA SER A 205 32.34 -3.88 13.67
C SER A 205 31.89 -2.46 14.06
N PRO A 206 30.92 -1.85 13.38
CA PRO A 206 30.39 -0.54 13.78
C PRO A 206 29.62 -0.59 15.11
N PHE A 207 29.36 -1.79 15.63
CA PHE A 207 28.61 -2.03 16.87
C PHE A 207 29.52 -2.44 18.04
N THR A 208 30.81 -2.15 17.98
CA THR A 208 31.73 -2.31 19.13
C THR A 208 31.63 -1.07 20.01
N GLY A 209 30.77 -1.11 21.00
CA GLY A 209 30.59 -0.02 21.96
C GLY A 209 29.29 -0.17 22.76
N SER A 210 29.18 0.60 23.82
CA SER A 210 27.94 0.78 24.55
C SER A 210 27.26 2.03 23.99
N PHE A 211 26.09 1.86 23.39
CA PHE A 211 25.26 2.95 22.90
C PHE A 211 24.09 3.10 23.88
N ASP A 212 24.17 4.06 24.79
CA ASP A 212 23.08 4.35 25.69
C ASP A 212 21.92 5.09 24.99
N ALA A 213 20.72 4.99 25.52
CA ALA A 213 19.52 5.59 24.90
C ALA A 213 19.62 7.13 24.84
N GLU A 214 20.30 7.77 25.81
CA GLU A 214 20.47 9.23 25.86
C GLU A 214 21.38 9.75 24.72
N THR A 215 22.28 8.91 24.23
CA THR A 215 23.17 9.25 23.10
C THR A 215 22.49 9.06 21.74
N GLN A 216 21.36 8.34 21.69
CA GLN A 216 20.62 8.02 20.44
C GLN A 216 19.43 8.96 20.19
N GLU A 217 19.02 9.78 21.16
CA GLU A 217 18.01 10.85 21.03
C GLU A 217 18.68 12.16 20.56
#